data_35c0d2032f462769a158bf446d904f4c
#
_entry.id   35c0d2032f462769a158bf446d904f4c
#
_cell.length_a   1.000
_cell.length_b   1.000
_cell.length_c   1.000
_cell.angle_alpha   90.00
_cell.angle_beta   90.00
_cell.angle_gamma   90.00
#
_symmetry.space_group_name_H-M   'P 1'
#
loop_
_entity.id
_entity.type
_entity.pdbx_description
1 polymer ?
#
loop_
_entity_poly.entity_id
_entity_poly.type
_entity_poly.pdbx_seq_one_letter_code
_entity_poly.pdbx_strand_id
1 'polypeptide(L)'
;MAFSDLSDRLTASFKRLRSRGVLTESDVDQTISEIRRALIDADVALPVVRQFTTQVREKAYGAARSRALNPGQQVVRIVHDELVEILGGETRELHFAQRGPTVFMLAGLQGAGKTTLAGKLAKWLREEGKSVLLVASDLQRPNAVGQLQIVGERAGVQVWAPEPGNGVGDPVQVARSGLDYAITHGIDVVIVDTAGRLGVDQEMMDQAIAIRQAVNPHEVMFVLDAMIGQDAVNTATAFRDGVGFTGVVLSKLDGDSRGGAALSVRGVTGAPILFASTGEGLDDFERFHADRMASRILDMGDIMTLIEQAEKRLDAEEAEKMAKKAMSGELTLDDFLSQLQQVRKLGSMKKVLGMIPGMAQMRDQLENFDEREVNRVEAIVRSMTPAERADVSILNGSRRSRIARGSGVTVAEVNNLVKRFEAAKTMMGQMGQMGPGGMPGFGSMPGSGGKAKQKAQARKDRAQRARVAKKARSGNPAKRRQQELEAMLPREQRPSAPAGSTFGVTETPAQAPNAPRPTLDDLPEDIRRMLGRG
;
A
#
# COMPACT_ATOMS: atom_id res chain seq x y z
N MET A 1 2.30 -4.53 9.00
CA MET A 1 1.61 -4.74 7.70
C MET A 1 1.83 -6.17 7.27
N ALA A 2 0.81 -6.79 6.64
CA ALA A 2 0.95 -8.13 6.10
C ALA A 2 2.16 -8.24 5.15
N PHE A 3 2.92 -9.32 5.27
CA PHE A 3 4.07 -9.65 4.42
C PHE A 3 5.27 -8.68 4.46
N SER A 4 5.35 -7.77 5.42
CA SER A 4 6.40 -6.74 5.41
C SER A 4 7.81 -7.29 5.36
N ASP A 5 8.14 -8.31 6.16
CA ASP A 5 9.48 -8.87 6.24
C ASP A 5 9.87 -9.62 4.95
N LEU A 6 8.92 -10.37 4.37
CA LEU A 6 9.12 -11.06 3.10
C LEU A 6 9.29 -10.04 1.96
N SER A 7 8.44 -9.02 1.91
CA SER A 7 8.47 -7.95 0.92
C SER A 7 9.80 -7.21 0.92
N ASP A 8 10.30 -6.79 2.10
CA ASP A 8 11.55 -6.05 2.23
C ASP A 8 12.75 -6.86 1.72
N ARG A 9 12.80 -8.16 2.03
CA ARG A 9 13.86 -9.08 1.57
C ARG A 9 13.83 -9.30 0.06
N LEU A 10 12.64 -9.55 -0.51
CA LEU A 10 12.49 -9.74 -1.95
C LEU A 10 12.82 -8.46 -2.72
N THR A 11 12.33 -7.31 -2.24
CA THR A 11 12.59 -6.01 -2.86
C THR A 11 14.08 -5.66 -2.84
N ALA A 12 14.81 -5.98 -1.77
CA ALA A 12 16.26 -5.78 -1.70
C ALA A 12 17.00 -6.60 -2.76
N SER A 13 16.59 -7.85 -2.98
CA SER A 13 17.18 -8.74 -4.02
C SER A 13 16.89 -8.21 -5.42
N PHE A 14 15.68 -7.74 -5.68
CA PHE A 14 15.28 -7.19 -6.98
C PHE A 14 15.90 -5.82 -7.29
N LYS A 15 16.16 -4.97 -6.30
CA LYS A 15 16.90 -3.71 -6.52
C LYS A 15 18.28 -3.96 -7.11
N ARG A 16 19.00 -4.98 -6.59
CA ARG A 16 20.31 -5.38 -7.13
C ARG A 16 20.21 -5.91 -8.55
N LEU A 17 19.20 -6.73 -8.83
CA LEU A 17 18.98 -7.30 -10.15
C LEU A 17 18.64 -6.22 -11.19
N ARG A 18 17.77 -5.26 -10.86
CA ARG A 18 17.37 -4.17 -11.75
C ARG A 18 18.51 -3.20 -12.09
N SER A 19 19.52 -3.07 -11.24
CA SER A 19 20.67 -2.20 -11.49
C SER A 19 21.67 -2.77 -12.52
N ARG A 20 21.56 -4.05 -12.87
CA ARG A 20 22.43 -4.73 -13.85
C ARG A 20 21.82 -4.65 -15.26
N GLY A 21 22.59 -4.14 -16.21
CA GLY A 21 22.13 -3.98 -17.60
C GLY A 21 22.03 -5.28 -18.40
N VAL A 22 22.84 -6.30 -18.03
CA VAL A 22 22.83 -7.64 -18.61
C VAL A 22 22.81 -8.64 -17.47
N LEU A 23 21.95 -9.65 -17.57
CA LEU A 23 21.87 -10.74 -16.60
C LEU A 23 22.62 -11.96 -17.10
N THR A 24 23.45 -12.53 -16.24
CA THR A 24 24.08 -13.85 -16.45
C THR A 24 23.28 -14.94 -15.74
N GLU A 25 23.47 -16.20 -16.11
CA GLU A 25 22.86 -17.34 -15.41
C GLU A 25 23.26 -17.36 -13.93
N SER A 26 24.49 -16.96 -13.60
CA SER A 26 24.97 -16.81 -12.23
C SER A 26 24.20 -15.75 -11.43
N ASP A 27 23.81 -14.62 -12.06
CA ASP A 27 23.00 -13.58 -11.41
C ASP A 27 21.58 -14.09 -11.09
N VAL A 28 21.03 -14.89 -12.01
CA VAL A 28 19.72 -15.55 -11.81
C VAL A 28 19.79 -16.53 -10.65
N ASP A 29 20.82 -17.41 -10.61
CA ASP A 29 21.00 -18.39 -9.53
C ASP A 29 21.20 -17.73 -8.16
N GLN A 30 21.98 -16.66 -8.11
CA GLN A 30 22.14 -15.87 -6.88
C GLN A 30 20.80 -15.31 -6.39
N THR A 31 20.04 -14.71 -7.29
CA THR A 31 18.72 -14.13 -6.96
C THR A 31 17.75 -15.22 -6.48
N ILE A 32 17.71 -16.37 -7.15
CA ILE A 32 16.87 -17.51 -6.73
C ILE A 32 17.28 -18.04 -5.35
N SER A 33 18.59 -18.09 -5.07
CA SER A 33 19.09 -18.48 -3.75
C SER A 33 18.65 -17.50 -2.65
N GLU A 34 18.64 -16.20 -2.94
CA GLU A 34 18.14 -15.17 -2.02
C GLU A 34 16.62 -15.27 -1.82
N ILE A 35 15.85 -15.45 -2.90
CA ILE A 35 14.40 -15.67 -2.83
C ILE A 35 14.10 -16.92 -1.99
N ARG A 36 14.83 -18.01 -2.22
CA ARG A 36 14.67 -19.24 -1.43
C ARG A 36 14.89 -19.01 0.06
N ARG A 37 15.92 -18.27 0.43
CA ARG A 37 16.15 -17.90 1.84
C ARG A 37 15.02 -17.05 2.39
N ALA A 38 14.59 -16.04 1.65
CA ALA A 38 13.49 -15.17 2.08
C ALA A 38 12.19 -15.96 2.35
N LEU A 39 11.85 -16.93 1.49
CA LEU A 39 10.68 -17.79 1.66
C LEU A 39 10.82 -18.74 2.85
N ILE A 40 12.01 -19.31 3.09
CA ILE A 40 12.28 -20.18 4.26
C ILE A 40 12.20 -19.36 5.56
N ASP A 41 12.81 -18.18 5.58
CA ASP A 41 12.77 -17.27 6.74
C ASP A 41 11.36 -16.73 6.99
N ALA A 42 10.51 -16.73 5.97
CA ALA A 42 9.09 -16.41 6.06
C ALA A 42 8.20 -17.60 6.48
N ASP A 43 8.80 -18.72 6.90
CA ASP A 43 8.10 -19.96 7.31
C ASP A 43 7.27 -20.61 6.18
N VAL A 44 7.63 -20.44 4.90
CA VAL A 44 6.98 -21.12 3.79
C VAL A 44 7.39 -22.62 3.79
N ALA A 45 6.41 -23.49 3.57
CA ALA A 45 6.62 -24.94 3.55
C ALA A 45 7.66 -25.36 2.49
N LEU A 46 8.63 -26.21 2.87
CA LEU A 46 9.75 -26.61 2.02
C LEU A 46 9.33 -27.19 0.65
N PRO A 47 8.28 -28.02 0.52
CA PRO A 47 7.81 -28.48 -0.78
C PRO A 47 7.41 -27.32 -1.69
N VAL A 48 6.70 -26.32 -1.17
CA VAL A 48 6.25 -25.13 -1.89
C VAL A 48 7.45 -24.29 -2.31
N VAL A 49 8.42 -24.06 -1.42
CA VAL A 49 9.68 -23.34 -1.72
C VAL A 49 10.45 -24.03 -2.86
N ARG A 50 10.55 -25.35 -2.84
CA ARG A 50 11.24 -26.13 -3.89
C ARG A 50 10.54 -25.99 -5.23
N GLN A 51 9.24 -26.19 -5.27
CA GLN A 51 8.43 -26.05 -6.48
C GLN A 51 8.60 -24.64 -7.07
N PHE A 52 8.36 -23.63 -6.27
CA PHE A 52 8.48 -22.22 -6.67
C PHE A 52 9.85 -21.89 -7.25
N THR A 53 10.93 -22.22 -6.52
CA THR A 53 12.28 -21.88 -6.98
C THR A 53 12.69 -22.64 -8.23
N THR A 54 12.16 -23.86 -8.46
CA THR A 54 12.37 -24.61 -9.69
C THR A 54 11.68 -23.94 -10.87
N GLN A 55 10.40 -23.61 -10.74
CA GLN A 55 9.60 -22.96 -11.78
C GLN A 55 10.18 -21.58 -12.15
N VAL A 56 10.51 -20.76 -11.15
CA VAL A 56 11.15 -19.45 -11.38
C VAL A 56 12.48 -19.62 -12.11
N ARG A 57 13.32 -20.62 -11.74
CA ARG A 57 14.60 -20.87 -12.39
C ARG A 57 14.45 -21.21 -13.86
N GLU A 58 13.58 -22.15 -14.18
CA GLU A 58 13.33 -22.57 -15.56
C GLU A 58 12.87 -21.43 -16.46
N LYS A 59 11.89 -20.63 -15.98
CA LYS A 59 11.37 -19.46 -16.71
C LYS A 59 12.39 -18.34 -16.81
N ALA A 60 13.15 -18.08 -15.73
CA ALA A 60 14.16 -17.01 -15.70
C ALA A 60 15.37 -17.30 -16.61
N TYR A 61 15.80 -18.54 -16.75
CA TYR A 61 16.86 -18.91 -17.71
C TYR A 61 16.40 -18.68 -19.16
N GLY A 62 15.13 -18.94 -19.48
CA GLY A 62 14.56 -18.60 -20.78
C GLY A 62 14.60 -17.10 -21.06
N ALA A 63 14.26 -16.29 -20.06
CA ALA A 63 14.27 -14.82 -20.15
C ALA A 63 15.70 -14.25 -20.25
N ALA A 64 16.67 -14.79 -19.52
CA ALA A 64 18.07 -14.35 -19.57
C ALA A 64 18.73 -14.62 -20.94
N ARG A 65 18.32 -15.68 -21.63
CA ARG A 65 18.77 -16.01 -22.99
C ARG A 65 18.11 -15.13 -24.06
N SER A 66 16.92 -14.60 -23.80
CA SER A 66 16.29 -13.65 -24.71
C SER A 66 16.97 -12.29 -24.53
N ARG A 67 17.48 -11.70 -25.62
CA ARG A 67 18.09 -10.35 -25.62
C ARG A 67 17.03 -9.23 -25.46
N ALA A 68 16.02 -9.45 -24.61
CA ALA A 68 14.95 -8.49 -24.39
C ALA A 68 15.44 -7.29 -23.57
N LEU A 69 14.85 -6.13 -23.85
CA LEU A 69 15.06 -4.90 -23.08
C LEU A 69 14.63 -5.12 -21.63
N ASN A 70 15.52 -4.87 -20.66
CA ASN A 70 15.33 -4.97 -19.22
C ASN A 70 15.12 -6.42 -18.68
N PRO A 71 16.11 -7.32 -18.79
CA PRO A 71 15.99 -8.70 -18.30
C PRO A 71 15.69 -8.78 -16.79
N GLY A 72 16.15 -7.82 -15.97
CA GLY A 72 15.81 -7.75 -14.55
C GLY A 72 14.33 -7.55 -14.27
N GLN A 73 13.62 -6.77 -15.09
CA GLN A 73 12.18 -6.60 -14.98
C GLN A 73 11.42 -7.87 -15.37
N GLN A 74 11.93 -8.63 -16.34
CA GLN A 74 11.31 -9.91 -16.72
C GLN A 74 11.41 -10.93 -15.59
N VAL A 75 12.54 -11.03 -14.88
CA VAL A 75 12.65 -11.92 -13.73
C VAL A 75 11.67 -11.52 -12.62
N VAL A 76 11.52 -10.24 -12.32
CA VAL A 76 10.52 -9.76 -11.34
C VAL A 76 9.10 -10.15 -11.76
N ARG A 77 8.77 -10.02 -13.05
CA ARG A 77 7.47 -10.44 -13.57
C ARG A 77 7.27 -11.95 -13.44
N ILE A 78 8.29 -12.76 -13.78
CA ILE A 78 8.23 -14.22 -13.60
C ILE A 78 7.96 -14.57 -12.14
N VAL A 79 8.66 -13.93 -11.20
CA VAL A 79 8.44 -14.16 -9.76
C VAL A 79 7.03 -13.75 -9.34
N HIS A 80 6.51 -12.63 -9.87
CA HIS A 80 5.13 -12.21 -9.62
C HIS A 80 4.13 -13.26 -10.12
N ASP A 81 4.26 -13.68 -11.36
CA ASP A 81 3.34 -14.63 -12.00
C ASP A 81 3.36 -15.98 -11.26
N GLU A 82 4.54 -16.45 -10.81
CA GLU A 82 4.67 -17.67 -10.00
C GLU A 82 4.07 -17.50 -8.59
N LEU A 83 4.18 -16.33 -7.97
CA LEU A 83 3.50 -16.04 -6.69
C LEU A 83 1.99 -16.08 -6.85
N VAL A 84 1.46 -15.51 -7.95
CA VAL A 84 0.03 -15.57 -8.27
C VAL A 84 -0.43 -17.03 -8.42
N GLU A 85 0.33 -17.86 -9.12
CA GLU A 85 0.01 -19.27 -9.33
C GLU A 85 -0.03 -20.06 -8.00
N ILE A 86 0.98 -19.88 -7.14
CA ILE A 86 1.03 -20.55 -5.83
C ILE A 86 -0.10 -20.07 -4.91
N LEU A 87 -0.45 -18.79 -4.95
CA LEU A 87 -1.56 -18.23 -4.16
C LEU A 87 -2.94 -18.65 -4.67
N GLY A 88 -3.02 -19.30 -5.83
CA GLY A 88 -4.26 -19.88 -6.33
C GLY A 88 -4.76 -19.36 -7.66
N GLY A 89 -4.06 -18.44 -8.31
CA GLY A 89 -4.42 -17.88 -9.61
C GLY A 89 -5.71 -17.04 -9.54
N GLU A 90 -6.74 -17.50 -10.24
CA GLU A 90 -8.03 -16.80 -10.27
C GLU A 90 -8.81 -16.92 -8.95
N THR A 91 -9.52 -15.85 -8.60
CA THR A 91 -10.41 -15.83 -7.43
C THR A 91 -11.62 -16.73 -7.67
N ARG A 92 -11.82 -17.72 -6.79
CA ARG A 92 -12.98 -18.61 -6.87
C ARG A 92 -14.23 -17.93 -6.31
N GLU A 93 -15.33 -18.03 -7.02
CA GLU A 93 -16.65 -17.61 -6.54
C GLU A 93 -17.19 -18.56 -5.46
N LEU A 94 -18.04 -18.01 -4.56
CA LEU A 94 -18.75 -18.82 -3.56
C LEU A 94 -19.85 -19.65 -4.21
N HIS A 95 -20.07 -20.85 -3.69
CA HIS A 95 -21.18 -21.68 -4.11
C HIS A 95 -22.44 -21.30 -3.32
N PHE A 96 -23.42 -20.79 -4.03
CA PHE A 96 -24.74 -20.48 -3.47
C PHE A 96 -25.75 -21.55 -3.85
N ALA A 97 -26.70 -21.82 -2.96
CA ALA A 97 -27.83 -22.70 -3.24
C ALA A 97 -28.71 -22.15 -4.37
N GLN A 98 -29.18 -23.01 -5.23
CA GLN A 98 -30.16 -22.63 -6.25
C GLN A 98 -31.58 -22.47 -5.68
N ARG A 99 -31.87 -23.14 -4.58
CA ARG A 99 -33.15 -23.08 -3.85
C ARG A 99 -32.92 -23.26 -2.36
N GLY A 100 -33.67 -22.54 -1.53
CA GLY A 100 -33.54 -22.56 -0.08
C GLY A 100 -32.31 -21.81 0.39
N PRO A 101 -32.02 -21.85 1.71
CA PRO A 101 -30.86 -21.14 2.28
C PRO A 101 -29.53 -21.77 1.84
N THR A 102 -28.56 -20.94 1.54
CA THR A 102 -27.16 -21.33 1.40
C THR A 102 -26.56 -21.54 2.77
N VAL A 103 -25.89 -22.65 3.01
CA VAL A 103 -25.27 -22.95 4.30
C VAL A 103 -23.75 -22.84 4.18
N PHE A 104 -23.16 -22.00 5.00
CA PHE A 104 -21.72 -21.88 5.20
C PHE A 104 -21.33 -22.36 6.58
N MET A 105 -20.39 -23.29 6.66
CA MET A 105 -19.87 -23.81 7.93
C MET A 105 -18.45 -23.29 8.15
N LEU A 106 -18.18 -22.73 9.32
CA LEU A 106 -16.84 -22.30 9.70
C LEU A 106 -16.17 -23.41 10.52
N ALA A 107 -14.98 -23.84 10.11
CA ALA A 107 -14.18 -24.84 10.78
C ALA A 107 -12.78 -24.31 11.08
N GLY A 108 -12.08 -24.80 12.12
CA GLY A 108 -10.73 -24.38 12.45
C GLY A 108 -10.44 -24.42 13.94
N LEU A 109 -9.18 -24.18 14.33
CA LEU A 109 -8.73 -24.22 15.72
C LEU A 109 -9.35 -23.10 16.58
N GLN A 110 -9.22 -23.26 17.89
CA GLN A 110 -9.56 -22.22 18.86
C GLN A 110 -8.63 -21.00 18.66
N GLY A 111 -9.20 -19.80 18.73
CA GLY A 111 -8.43 -18.57 18.53
C GLY A 111 -8.17 -18.21 17.06
N ALA A 112 -8.52 -19.07 16.09
CA ALA A 112 -8.39 -18.76 14.68
C ALA A 112 -9.33 -17.64 14.18
N GLY A 113 -10.27 -17.17 15.01
CA GLY A 113 -11.14 -16.04 14.69
C GLY A 113 -12.44 -16.40 13.99
N LYS A 114 -12.95 -17.66 14.11
CA LYS A 114 -14.21 -18.11 13.50
C LYS A 114 -15.40 -17.21 13.82
N THR A 115 -15.65 -16.96 15.11
CA THR A 115 -16.77 -16.13 15.57
C THR A 115 -16.69 -14.70 15.02
N THR A 116 -15.51 -14.09 15.01
CA THR A 116 -15.29 -12.77 14.42
C THR A 116 -15.51 -12.80 12.90
N LEU A 117 -15.04 -13.87 12.25
CA LEU A 117 -15.24 -14.07 10.81
C LEU A 117 -16.72 -14.24 10.47
N ALA A 118 -17.51 -14.95 11.31
CA ALA A 118 -18.94 -15.09 11.11
C ALA A 118 -19.61 -13.72 10.95
N GLY A 119 -19.26 -12.75 11.82
CA GLY A 119 -19.79 -11.39 11.71
C GLY A 119 -19.28 -10.61 10.48
N LYS A 120 -18.00 -10.76 10.13
CA LYS A 120 -17.43 -10.12 8.94
C LYS A 120 -18.08 -10.62 7.67
N LEU A 121 -18.18 -11.93 7.52
CA LEU A 121 -18.84 -12.58 6.39
C LEU A 121 -20.33 -12.23 6.33
N ALA A 122 -21.01 -12.19 7.46
CA ALA A 122 -22.42 -11.80 7.52
C ALA A 122 -22.62 -10.34 7.09
N LYS A 123 -21.78 -9.43 7.53
CA LYS A 123 -21.82 -8.04 7.09
C LYS A 123 -21.56 -7.91 5.59
N TRP A 124 -20.55 -8.58 5.08
CA TRP A 124 -20.21 -8.59 3.65
C TRP A 124 -21.36 -9.12 2.80
N LEU A 125 -21.99 -10.25 3.17
CA LEU A 125 -23.14 -10.81 2.49
C LEU A 125 -24.36 -9.89 2.53
N ARG A 126 -24.59 -9.19 3.65
CA ARG A 126 -25.67 -8.22 3.76
C ARG A 126 -25.46 -7.02 2.84
N GLU A 127 -24.22 -6.55 2.69
CA GLU A 127 -23.86 -5.50 1.73
C GLU A 127 -24.09 -5.94 0.29
N GLU A 128 -23.98 -7.25 0.00
CA GLU A 128 -24.35 -7.88 -1.27
C GLU A 128 -25.88 -8.13 -1.39
N GLY A 129 -26.69 -7.61 -0.44
CA GLY A 129 -28.15 -7.69 -0.48
C GLY A 129 -28.75 -9.02 -0.01
N LYS A 130 -27.99 -9.88 0.71
CA LYS A 130 -28.48 -11.16 1.26
C LYS A 130 -28.99 -11.01 2.68
N SER A 131 -30.06 -11.70 3.04
CA SER A 131 -30.47 -11.92 4.41
C SER A 131 -29.62 -13.03 5.02
N VAL A 132 -29.11 -12.83 6.25
CA VAL A 132 -28.14 -13.74 6.88
C VAL A 132 -28.56 -14.10 8.29
N LEU A 133 -28.43 -15.39 8.65
CA LEU A 133 -28.58 -15.91 10.00
C LEU A 133 -27.26 -16.50 10.49
N LEU A 134 -26.81 -16.07 11.66
CA LEU A 134 -25.70 -16.72 12.38
C LEU A 134 -26.27 -17.80 13.29
N VAL A 135 -25.60 -18.97 13.33
CA VAL A 135 -26.01 -20.09 14.18
C VAL A 135 -24.92 -20.42 15.18
N ALA A 136 -25.24 -20.34 16.48
CA ALA A 136 -24.32 -20.50 17.58
C ALA A 136 -24.11 -21.99 17.95
N SER A 137 -23.29 -22.70 17.16
CA SER A 137 -22.94 -24.10 17.40
C SER A 137 -21.62 -24.28 18.20
N ASP A 138 -20.94 -23.22 18.63
CA ASP A 138 -19.87 -23.29 19.64
C ASP A 138 -20.48 -23.26 21.05
N LEU A 139 -20.88 -24.42 21.58
CA LEU A 139 -21.48 -24.55 22.91
C LEU A 139 -20.48 -24.90 23.99
N GLN A 140 -19.24 -25.26 23.64
CA GLN A 140 -18.25 -25.75 24.62
C GLN A 140 -17.53 -24.60 25.33
N ARG A 141 -17.25 -23.54 24.59
CA ARG A 141 -16.45 -22.42 25.09
C ARG A 141 -17.30 -21.48 25.96
N PRO A 142 -16.80 -21.07 27.16
CA PRO A 142 -17.49 -20.09 27.98
C PRO A 142 -17.79 -18.81 27.19
N ASN A 143 -19.04 -18.32 27.27
CA ASN A 143 -19.52 -17.10 26.59
C ASN A 143 -19.45 -17.08 25.04
N ALA A 144 -19.20 -18.22 24.39
CA ALA A 144 -19.13 -18.25 22.92
C ALA A 144 -20.44 -17.80 22.26
N VAL A 145 -21.58 -18.29 22.81
CA VAL A 145 -22.92 -17.90 22.37
C VAL A 145 -23.14 -16.38 22.50
N GLY A 146 -22.85 -15.84 23.70
CA GLY A 146 -22.96 -14.39 23.94
C GLY A 146 -22.02 -13.56 23.03
N GLN A 147 -20.83 -14.06 22.76
CA GLN A 147 -19.88 -13.43 21.84
C GLN A 147 -20.45 -13.37 20.42
N LEU A 148 -21.05 -14.46 19.93
CA LEU A 148 -21.67 -14.48 18.59
C LEU A 148 -22.87 -13.53 18.52
N GLN A 149 -23.67 -13.44 19.59
CA GLN A 149 -24.79 -12.49 19.69
C GLN A 149 -24.32 -11.04 19.54
N ILE A 150 -23.27 -10.64 20.28
CA ILE A 150 -22.67 -9.30 20.19
C ILE A 150 -22.15 -9.04 18.77
N VAL A 151 -21.49 -10.02 18.18
CA VAL A 151 -20.96 -9.91 16.82
C VAL A 151 -22.08 -9.78 15.79
N GLY A 152 -23.16 -10.56 15.94
CA GLY A 152 -24.35 -10.50 15.09
C GLY A 152 -25.05 -9.14 15.18
N GLU A 153 -25.22 -8.60 16.38
CA GLU A 153 -25.77 -7.26 16.60
C GLU A 153 -24.92 -6.19 15.88
N ARG A 154 -23.61 -6.24 16.04
CA ARG A 154 -22.69 -5.31 15.36
C ARG A 154 -22.73 -5.45 13.83
N ALA A 155 -22.91 -6.66 13.30
CA ALA A 155 -23.08 -6.93 11.88
C ALA A 155 -24.49 -6.58 11.37
N GLY A 156 -25.47 -6.35 12.29
CA GLY A 156 -26.86 -6.09 11.98
C GLY A 156 -27.61 -7.31 11.41
N VAL A 157 -27.29 -8.52 11.90
CA VAL A 157 -27.89 -9.79 11.48
C VAL A 157 -28.44 -10.55 12.68
N GLN A 158 -29.42 -11.44 12.42
CA GLN A 158 -30.01 -12.28 13.43
C GLN A 158 -29.06 -13.41 13.87
N VAL A 159 -29.17 -13.84 15.14
CA VAL A 159 -28.42 -14.97 15.68
C VAL A 159 -29.38 -16.00 16.23
N TRP A 160 -29.26 -17.22 15.77
CA TRP A 160 -29.97 -18.39 16.32
C TRP A 160 -29.14 -19.00 17.44
N ALA A 161 -29.62 -18.87 18.67
CA ALA A 161 -28.94 -19.31 19.86
C ALA A 161 -29.97 -19.88 20.88
N PRO A 162 -30.55 -21.05 20.61
CA PRO A 162 -31.56 -21.65 21.49
C PRO A 162 -30.97 -22.22 22.75
N GLU A 163 -29.66 -22.53 22.80
CA GLU A 163 -28.96 -23.12 23.91
C GLU A 163 -28.00 -22.13 24.58
N PRO A 164 -27.87 -22.18 25.93
CA PRO A 164 -27.01 -21.24 26.63
C PRO A 164 -25.51 -21.45 26.37
N GLY A 165 -25.08 -22.61 25.91
CA GLY A 165 -23.68 -22.99 25.78
C GLY A 165 -23.03 -23.31 27.15
N ASN A 166 -21.71 -23.03 27.29
CA ASN A 166 -20.92 -23.37 28.50
C ASN A 166 -20.87 -24.89 28.80
N GLY A 167 -20.78 -25.70 27.75
CA GLY A 167 -20.79 -27.17 27.84
C GLY A 167 -22.19 -27.78 27.90
N VAL A 168 -23.24 -26.99 27.75
CA VAL A 168 -24.64 -27.46 27.78
C VAL A 168 -25.25 -27.30 26.38
N GLY A 169 -26.02 -28.31 25.95
CA GLY A 169 -26.69 -28.36 24.66
C GLY A 169 -25.98 -29.26 23.63
N ASP A 170 -26.68 -29.51 22.52
CA ASP A 170 -26.17 -30.31 21.40
C ASP A 170 -25.90 -29.40 20.18
N PRO A 171 -24.63 -29.20 19.80
CA PRO A 171 -24.26 -28.32 18.70
C PRO A 171 -24.81 -28.78 17.35
N VAL A 172 -25.03 -30.09 17.15
CA VAL A 172 -25.64 -30.67 15.95
C VAL A 172 -27.11 -30.29 15.84
N GLN A 173 -27.84 -30.39 16.94
CA GLN A 173 -29.25 -29.99 17.00
C GLN A 173 -29.43 -28.49 16.84
N VAL A 174 -28.54 -27.68 17.43
CA VAL A 174 -28.55 -26.22 17.21
C VAL A 174 -28.32 -25.87 15.74
N ALA A 175 -27.36 -26.51 15.07
CA ALA A 175 -27.10 -26.29 13.65
C ALA A 175 -28.31 -26.65 12.78
N ARG A 176 -28.94 -27.82 13.05
CA ARG A 176 -30.13 -28.29 12.33
C ARG A 176 -31.32 -27.35 12.54
N SER A 177 -31.65 -27.03 13.79
CA SER A 177 -32.78 -26.15 14.12
C SER A 177 -32.60 -24.73 13.59
N GLY A 178 -31.35 -24.23 13.49
CA GLY A 178 -31.04 -22.96 12.85
C GLY A 178 -31.29 -22.98 11.34
N LEU A 179 -30.97 -24.08 10.67
CA LEU A 179 -31.28 -24.28 9.27
C LEU A 179 -32.80 -24.34 9.04
N ASP A 180 -33.56 -25.09 9.87
CA ASP A 180 -35.01 -25.17 9.80
C ASP A 180 -35.68 -23.80 10.02
N TYR A 181 -35.14 -23.01 10.96
CA TYR A 181 -35.56 -21.64 11.18
C TYR A 181 -35.36 -20.78 9.92
N ALA A 182 -34.19 -20.87 9.30
CA ALA A 182 -33.87 -20.11 8.10
C ALA A 182 -34.79 -20.48 6.92
N ILE A 183 -35.09 -21.75 6.74
CA ILE A 183 -36.03 -22.24 5.73
C ILE A 183 -37.44 -21.64 5.95
N THR A 184 -37.90 -21.69 7.21
CA THR A 184 -39.25 -21.21 7.55
C THR A 184 -39.40 -19.69 7.37
N HIS A 185 -38.31 -18.93 7.60
CA HIS A 185 -38.32 -17.46 7.54
C HIS A 185 -37.80 -16.90 6.21
N GLY A 186 -37.46 -17.76 5.24
CA GLY A 186 -36.98 -17.32 3.93
C GLY A 186 -35.64 -16.58 3.96
N ILE A 187 -34.74 -16.99 4.84
CA ILE A 187 -33.39 -16.41 4.97
C ILE A 187 -32.49 -16.97 3.87
N ASP A 188 -31.70 -16.11 3.21
CA ASP A 188 -30.87 -16.50 2.07
C ASP A 188 -29.63 -17.30 2.47
N VAL A 189 -29.00 -16.94 3.59
CA VAL A 189 -27.70 -17.51 4.01
C VAL A 189 -27.69 -17.86 5.48
N VAL A 190 -27.21 -19.03 5.81
CA VAL A 190 -26.94 -19.51 7.18
C VAL A 190 -25.44 -19.67 7.37
N ILE A 191 -24.88 -19.06 8.39
CA ILE A 191 -23.47 -19.22 8.78
C ILE A 191 -23.42 -19.96 10.11
N VAL A 192 -22.87 -21.18 10.10
CA VAL A 192 -22.73 -22.02 11.30
C VAL A 192 -21.35 -21.77 11.93
N ASP A 193 -21.33 -21.13 13.10
CA ASP A 193 -20.12 -20.95 13.91
C ASP A 193 -19.90 -22.16 14.79
N THR A 194 -18.82 -22.93 14.53
CA THR A 194 -18.53 -24.17 15.23
C THR A 194 -17.46 -24.00 16.31
N ALA A 195 -17.43 -24.91 17.26
CA ALA A 195 -16.38 -24.98 18.28
C ALA A 195 -15.00 -25.19 17.63
N GLY A 196 -13.95 -24.79 18.35
CA GLY A 196 -12.57 -25.12 18.04
C GLY A 196 -11.83 -25.42 19.35
N ARG A 197 -10.87 -26.34 19.30
CA ARG A 197 -9.95 -26.62 20.41
C ARG A 197 -8.54 -26.13 20.09
N LEU A 198 -7.66 -26.13 21.07
CA LEU A 198 -6.27 -25.66 20.93
C LEU A 198 -5.44 -26.53 20.00
N GLY A 199 -5.82 -27.77 19.81
CA GLY A 199 -5.17 -28.71 18.90
C GLY A 199 -6.19 -29.50 18.09
N VAL A 200 -5.71 -30.25 17.11
CA VAL A 200 -6.52 -31.19 16.34
C VAL A 200 -6.71 -32.45 17.20
N ASP A 201 -7.91 -32.67 17.69
CA ASP A 201 -8.29 -33.90 18.41
C ASP A 201 -9.49 -34.59 17.77
N GLN A 202 -9.66 -35.88 18.04
CA GLN A 202 -10.68 -36.71 17.38
C GLN A 202 -12.11 -36.23 17.74
N GLU A 203 -12.35 -35.87 19.00
CA GLU A 203 -13.68 -35.43 19.44
C GLU A 203 -14.14 -34.16 18.73
N MET A 204 -13.24 -33.18 18.55
CA MET A 204 -13.54 -31.96 17.79
C MET A 204 -13.81 -32.27 16.31
N MET A 205 -13.02 -33.18 15.74
CA MET A 205 -13.20 -33.58 14.32
C MET A 205 -14.54 -34.30 14.13
N ASP A 206 -14.89 -35.24 15.02
CA ASP A 206 -16.15 -35.99 14.98
C ASP A 206 -17.35 -35.04 15.11
N GLN A 207 -17.27 -34.05 16.01
CA GLN A 207 -18.32 -33.04 16.19
C GLN A 207 -18.46 -32.19 14.90
N ALA A 208 -17.37 -31.73 14.32
CA ALA A 208 -17.41 -30.94 13.08
C ALA A 208 -17.98 -31.78 11.91
N ILE A 209 -17.62 -33.05 11.80
CA ILE A 209 -18.17 -34.00 10.81
C ILE A 209 -19.67 -34.17 11.03
N ALA A 210 -20.12 -34.36 12.26
CA ALA A 210 -21.53 -34.54 12.60
C ALA A 210 -22.36 -33.29 12.25
N ILE A 211 -21.87 -32.09 12.58
CA ILE A 211 -22.50 -30.83 12.16
C ILE A 211 -22.56 -30.74 10.63
N ARG A 212 -21.46 -31.00 9.92
CA ARG A 212 -21.41 -30.99 8.46
C ARG A 212 -22.46 -31.92 7.84
N GLN A 213 -22.57 -33.13 8.36
CA GLN A 213 -23.57 -34.10 7.88
C GLN A 213 -25.01 -33.64 8.15
N ALA A 214 -25.25 -32.97 9.27
CA ALA A 214 -26.58 -32.51 9.68
C ALA A 214 -27.11 -31.36 8.82
N VAL A 215 -26.23 -30.44 8.38
CA VAL A 215 -26.64 -29.22 7.65
C VAL A 215 -26.24 -29.23 6.17
N ASN A 216 -25.46 -30.20 5.72
CA ASN A 216 -24.97 -30.35 4.34
C ASN A 216 -24.52 -29.02 3.70
N PRO A 217 -23.46 -28.40 4.21
CA PRO A 217 -23.08 -27.04 3.83
C PRO A 217 -22.62 -26.95 2.38
N HIS A 218 -22.96 -25.85 1.71
CA HIS A 218 -22.50 -25.51 0.35
C HIS A 218 -21.02 -25.10 0.38
N GLU A 219 -20.58 -24.48 1.48
CA GLU A 219 -19.17 -24.16 1.73
C GLU A 219 -18.79 -24.58 3.16
N VAL A 220 -17.68 -25.28 3.26
CA VAL A 220 -16.96 -25.48 4.53
C VAL A 220 -15.72 -24.60 4.46
N MET A 221 -15.70 -23.52 5.22
CA MET A 221 -14.62 -22.56 5.23
C MET A 221 -13.66 -22.87 6.39
N PHE A 222 -12.44 -23.28 6.05
CA PHE A 222 -11.39 -23.48 7.04
C PHE A 222 -10.77 -22.15 7.41
N VAL A 223 -10.98 -21.73 8.66
CA VAL A 223 -10.45 -20.47 9.20
C VAL A 223 -9.07 -20.72 9.78
N LEU A 224 -8.07 -20.10 9.16
CA LEU A 224 -6.68 -20.26 9.52
C LEU A 224 -6.11 -18.94 10.04
N ASP A 225 -5.47 -18.99 11.20
CA ASP A 225 -4.68 -17.89 11.72
C ASP A 225 -3.35 -17.79 10.94
N ALA A 226 -3.14 -16.70 10.22
CA ALA A 226 -1.95 -16.49 9.42
C ALA A 226 -0.65 -16.45 10.25
N MET A 227 -0.74 -16.18 11.55
CA MET A 227 0.42 -16.07 12.44
C MET A 227 0.99 -17.43 12.92
N ILE A 228 0.30 -18.55 12.68
CA ILE A 228 0.70 -19.87 13.23
C ILE A 228 1.97 -20.45 12.55
N GLY A 229 2.40 -19.93 11.37
CA GLY A 229 3.60 -20.42 10.69
C GLY A 229 3.46 -21.86 10.15
N GLN A 230 4.48 -22.72 10.34
CA GLN A 230 4.53 -24.08 9.78
C GLN A 230 3.41 -25.00 10.31
N ASP A 231 2.91 -24.79 11.51
CA ASP A 231 1.81 -25.59 12.07
C ASP A 231 0.49 -25.37 11.35
N ALA A 232 0.37 -24.25 10.61
CA ALA A 232 -0.74 -24.00 9.71
C ALA A 232 -0.93 -25.10 8.67
N VAL A 233 0.16 -25.62 8.13
CA VAL A 233 0.16 -26.68 7.11
C VAL A 233 -0.32 -28.02 7.69
N ASN A 234 0.20 -28.39 8.85
CA ASN A 234 -0.18 -29.63 9.53
C ASN A 234 -1.67 -29.61 9.91
N THR A 235 -2.12 -28.47 10.45
CA THR A 235 -3.51 -28.25 10.82
C THR A 235 -4.43 -28.30 9.60
N ALA A 236 -4.08 -27.60 8.53
CA ALA A 236 -4.87 -27.59 7.32
C ALA A 236 -4.97 -28.97 6.67
N THR A 237 -3.89 -29.75 6.69
CA THR A 237 -3.89 -31.14 6.20
C THR A 237 -4.82 -32.01 7.01
N ALA A 238 -4.76 -31.94 8.34
CA ALA A 238 -5.63 -32.73 9.22
C ALA A 238 -7.12 -32.38 9.02
N PHE A 239 -7.45 -31.08 8.89
CA PHE A 239 -8.84 -30.66 8.62
C PHE A 239 -9.31 -31.06 7.21
N ARG A 240 -8.43 -31.02 6.21
CA ARG A 240 -8.76 -31.50 4.86
C ARG A 240 -9.12 -32.97 4.87
N ASP A 241 -8.30 -33.78 5.52
CA ASP A 241 -8.43 -35.24 5.52
C ASP A 241 -9.58 -35.72 6.45
N GLY A 242 -9.88 -34.97 7.52
CA GLY A 242 -10.94 -35.28 8.48
C GLY A 242 -12.29 -34.67 8.10
N VAL A 243 -12.44 -33.36 8.29
CA VAL A 243 -13.72 -32.67 8.03
C VAL A 243 -13.96 -32.45 6.54
N GLY A 244 -12.92 -32.19 5.78
CA GLY A 244 -12.97 -31.74 4.40
C GLY A 244 -13.51 -30.31 4.29
N PHE A 245 -12.76 -29.42 3.66
CA PHE A 245 -13.20 -28.04 3.43
C PHE A 245 -13.13 -27.66 1.97
N THR A 246 -13.94 -26.68 1.57
CA THR A 246 -14.06 -26.22 0.17
C THR A 246 -13.18 -25.02 -0.11
N GLY A 247 -12.76 -24.31 0.93
CA GLY A 247 -11.87 -23.17 0.82
C GLY A 247 -11.32 -22.71 2.17
N VAL A 248 -10.32 -21.88 2.12
CA VAL A 248 -9.59 -21.35 3.27
C VAL A 248 -9.91 -19.87 3.45
N VAL A 249 -10.03 -19.42 4.70
CA VAL A 249 -10.09 -18.00 5.04
C VAL A 249 -8.91 -17.68 5.95
N LEU A 250 -8.08 -16.73 5.52
CA LEU A 250 -6.94 -16.26 6.30
C LEU A 250 -7.40 -15.19 7.29
N SER A 251 -7.21 -15.44 8.56
CA SER A 251 -7.48 -14.47 9.63
C SER A 251 -6.18 -13.85 10.15
N LYS A 252 -6.28 -12.71 10.80
CA LYS A 252 -5.16 -11.98 11.44
C LYS A 252 -3.98 -11.68 10.50
N LEU A 253 -4.27 -11.45 9.24
CA LEU A 253 -3.23 -11.21 8.24
C LEU A 253 -2.47 -9.90 8.50
N ASP A 254 -3.07 -8.95 9.19
CA ASP A 254 -2.45 -7.69 9.64
C ASP A 254 -1.30 -7.90 10.64
N GLY A 255 -1.35 -8.96 11.44
CA GLY A 255 -0.29 -9.37 12.37
C GLY A 255 0.81 -10.22 11.74
N ASP A 256 0.60 -10.77 10.54
CA ASP A 256 1.56 -11.62 9.86
C ASP A 256 2.51 -10.81 8.99
N SER A 257 3.74 -10.58 9.48
CA SER A 257 4.80 -9.93 8.70
C SER A 257 5.51 -10.88 7.73
N ARG A 258 5.40 -12.21 7.93
CA ARG A 258 6.13 -13.24 7.18
C ARG A 258 5.36 -13.74 5.97
N GLY A 259 4.05 -14.01 6.09
CA GLY A 259 3.19 -14.45 4.99
C GLY A 259 3.32 -15.92 4.60
N GLY A 260 4.09 -16.70 5.34
CA GLY A 260 4.37 -18.10 5.02
C GLY A 260 3.16 -19.02 5.03
N ALA A 261 2.20 -18.78 5.93
CA ALA A 261 0.97 -19.56 6.02
C ALA A 261 0.13 -19.46 4.72
N ALA A 262 -0.06 -18.25 4.19
CA ALA A 262 -0.83 -18.02 2.96
C ALA A 262 -0.24 -18.79 1.76
N LEU A 263 1.07 -18.68 1.56
CA LEU A 263 1.79 -19.36 0.48
C LEU A 263 1.79 -20.89 0.66
N SER A 264 1.89 -21.37 1.90
CA SER A 264 2.02 -22.80 2.20
C SER A 264 0.70 -23.55 2.11
N VAL A 265 -0.38 -22.97 2.65
CA VAL A 265 -1.67 -23.66 2.79
C VAL A 265 -2.24 -24.02 1.42
N ARG A 266 -2.27 -23.09 0.48
CA ARG A 266 -2.72 -23.36 -0.88
C ARG A 266 -1.86 -24.42 -1.57
N GLY A 267 -0.52 -24.26 -1.50
CA GLY A 267 0.42 -25.17 -2.15
C GLY A 267 0.37 -26.59 -1.62
N VAL A 268 0.03 -26.80 -0.32
CA VAL A 268 -0.04 -28.13 0.29
C VAL A 268 -1.45 -28.74 0.22
N THR A 269 -2.49 -27.95 0.42
CA THR A 269 -3.88 -28.48 0.48
C THR A 269 -4.56 -28.50 -0.87
N GLY A 270 -4.13 -27.70 -1.84
CA GLY A 270 -4.79 -27.47 -3.11
C GLY A 270 -6.09 -26.66 -3.00
N ALA A 271 -6.57 -26.33 -1.79
CA ALA A 271 -7.81 -25.61 -1.59
C ALA A 271 -7.65 -24.11 -1.86
N PRO A 272 -8.65 -23.44 -2.50
CA PRO A 272 -8.59 -22.02 -2.78
C PRO A 272 -8.67 -21.19 -1.51
N ILE A 273 -7.96 -20.05 -1.48
CA ILE A 273 -8.16 -19.03 -0.45
C ILE A 273 -9.33 -18.16 -0.92
N LEU A 274 -10.38 -18.03 -0.09
CA LEU A 274 -11.61 -17.32 -0.43
C LEU A 274 -11.58 -15.86 0.04
N PHE A 275 -11.15 -15.66 1.28
CA PHE A 275 -11.14 -14.35 1.93
C PHE A 275 -9.89 -14.15 2.78
N ALA A 276 -9.59 -12.88 3.05
CA ALA A 276 -8.58 -12.44 3.99
C ALA A 276 -9.17 -11.43 4.98
N SER A 277 -8.83 -11.61 6.26
CA SER A 277 -9.12 -10.65 7.33
C SER A 277 -7.85 -9.86 7.66
N THR A 278 -7.91 -8.54 7.43
CA THR A 278 -6.77 -7.63 7.47
C THR A 278 -6.79 -6.66 8.66
N GLY A 279 -7.57 -6.98 9.70
CA GLY A 279 -7.71 -6.18 10.93
C GLY A 279 -8.82 -6.70 11.83
N GLU A 280 -9.11 -6.01 12.93
CA GLU A 280 -10.12 -6.41 13.92
C GLU A 280 -11.54 -5.93 13.57
N GLY A 281 -11.68 -4.85 12.80
CA GLY A 281 -12.98 -4.29 12.42
C GLY A 281 -13.77 -5.21 11.51
N LEU A 282 -15.11 -5.10 11.53
CA LEU A 282 -15.97 -5.86 10.62
C LEU A 282 -15.74 -5.49 9.15
N ASP A 283 -15.24 -4.29 8.87
CA ASP A 283 -14.86 -3.81 7.54
C ASP A 283 -13.49 -4.28 7.07
N ASP A 284 -12.66 -4.83 7.97
CA ASP A 284 -11.34 -5.35 7.65
C ASP A 284 -11.44 -6.78 7.11
N PHE A 285 -12.20 -6.93 6.03
CA PHE A 285 -12.50 -8.21 5.39
C PHE A 285 -12.63 -8.01 3.88
N GLU A 286 -11.91 -8.80 3.11
CA GLU A 286 -11.89 -8.69 1.65
C GLU A 286 -11.83 -10.07 0.99
N ARG A 287 -12.31 -10.18 -0.25
CA ARG A 287 -12.06 -11.35 -1.08
C ARG A 287 -10.57 -11.48 -1.33
N PHE A 288 -10.10 -12.71 -1.35
CA PHE A 288 -8.68 -12.98 -1.62
C PHE A 288 -8.42 -12.92 -3.12
N HIS A 289 -7.51 -12.03 -3.52
CA HIS A 289 -7.03 -11.89 -4.88
C HIS A 289 -5.54 -12.20 -4.93
N ALA A 290 -5.18 -13.29 -5.59
CA ALA A 290 -3.80 -13.76 -5.64
C ALA A 290 -2.85 -12.75 -6.30
N ASP A 291 -3.28 -12.07 -7.36
CA ASP A 291 -2.53 -11.04 -8.08
C ASP A 291 -2.24 -9.81 -7.22
N ARG A 292 -3.23 -9.35 -6.44
CA ARG A 292 -3.05 -8.23 -5.51
C ARG A 292 -2.11 -8.60 -4.37
N MET A 293 -2.24 -9.82 -3.86
CA MET A 293 -1.38 -10.32 -2.80
C MET A 293 0.07 -10.48 -3.26
N ALA A 294 0.30 -11.02 -4.45
CA ALA A 294 1.61 -11.09 -5.08
C ALA A 294 2.21 -9.69 -5.28
N SER A 295 1.41 -8.72 -5.73
CA SER A 295 1.82 -7.33 -5.88
C SER A 295 2.19 -6.67 -4.55
N ARG A 296 1.46 -6.96 -3.46
CA ARG A 296 1.78 -6.50 -2.09
C ARG A 296 3.10 -7.11 -1.60
N ILE A 297 3.31 -8.41 -1.81
CA ILE A 297 4.55 -9.12 -1.44
C ILE A 297 5.77 -8.53 -2.18
N LEU A 298 5.61 -8.08 -3.42
CA LEU A 298 6.69 -7.52 -4.24
C LEU A 298 6.85 -5.99 -4.15
N ASP A 299 6.12 -5.34 -3.23
CA ASP A 299 6.09 -3.88 -3.08
C ASP A 299 5.74 -3.15 -4.40
N MET A 300 4.93 -3.79 -5.23
CA MET A 300 4.44 -3.21 -6.48
C MET A 300 3.20 -2.33 -6.28
N GLY A 301 2.67 -2.29 -5.05
CA GLY A 301 1.46 -1.57 -4.65
C GLY A 301 0.18 -2.33 -4.99
N ASP A 302 -0.90 -1.93 -4.34
CA ASP A 302 -2.24 -2.50 -4.54
C ASP A 302 -3.23 -1.40 -4.93
N ILE A 303 -3.06 -0.91 -6.15
CA ILE A 303 -3.89 0.18 -6.70
C ILE A 303 -5.35 -0.27 -6.87
N MET A 304 -5.59 -1.55 -7.22
CA MET A 304 -6.93 -2.06 -7.46
C MET A 304 -7.77 -2.11 -6.19
N THR A 305 -7.20 -2.59 -5.08
CA THR A 305 -7.88 -2.53 -3.78
C THR A 305 -8.20 -1.10 -3.35
N LEU A 306 -7.30 -0.13 -3.63
CA LEU A 306 -7.55 1.28 -3.38
C LEU A 306 -8.71 1.83 -4.21
N ILE A 307 -8.78 1.48 -5.49
CA ILE A 307 -9.87 1.89 -6.38
C ILE A 307 -11.20 1.30 -5.88
N GLU A 308 -11.26 0.00 -5.59
CA GLU A 308 -12.49 -0.64 -5.09
C GLU A 308 -12.96 -0.07 -3.74
N GLN A 309 -12.03 0.19 -2.82
CA GLN A 309 -12.38 0.86 -1.55
C GLN A 309 -12.87 2.27 -1.76
N ALA A 310 -12.29 2.99 -2.73
CA ALA A 310 -12.74 4.31 -3.11
C ALA A 310 -14.13 4.27 -3.75
N GLU A 311 -14.37 3.37 -4.69
CA GLU A 311 -15.67 3.18 -5.35
C GLU A 311 -16.78 2.80 -4.36
N LYS A 312 -16.51 1.93 -3.40
CA LYS A 312 -17.48 1.53 -2.37
C LYS A 312 -17.82 2.64 -1.36
N ARG A 313 -16.92 3.58 -1.12
CA ARG A 313 -17.04 4.57 -0.04
C ARG A 313 -17.12 6.01 -0.50
N LEU A 314 -16.81 6.29 -1.76
CA LEU A 314 -16.90 7.61 -2.36
C LEU A 314 -18.16 7.71 -3.22
N ASP A 315 -18.94 8.75 -2.98
CA ASP A 315 -20.04 9.10 -3.88
C ASP A 315 -19.44 9.60 -5.21
N ALA A 316 -19.68 8.86 -6.30
CA ALA A 316 -19.11 9.14 -7.61
C ALA A 316 -19.44 10.56 -8.11
N GLU A 317 -20.64 11.10 -7.77
CA GLU A 317 -21.04 12.46 -8.13
C GLU A 317 -20.26 13.52 -7.35
N GLU A 318 -19.96 13.27 -6.07
CA GLU A 318 -19.14 14.19 -5.27
C GLU A 318 -17.70 14.20 -5.75
N ALA A 319 -17.14 13.02 -6.09
CA ALA A 319 -15.79 12.91 -6.63
C ALA A 319 -15.63 13.66 -7.97
N GLU A 320 -16.61 13.57 -8.87
CA GLU A 320 -16.60 14.30 -10.15
C GLU A 320 -16.72 15.82 -9.95
N LYS A 321 -17.60 16.26 -9.05
CA LYS A 321 -17.74 17.69 -8.68
C LYS A 321 -16.46 18.26 -8.09
N MET A 322 -15.77 17.49 -7.23
CA MET A 322 -14.49 17.89 -6.65
C MET A 322 -13.37 17.95 -7.67
N ALA A 323 -13.28 16.96 -8.58
CA ALA A 323 -12.31 16.97 -9.66
C ALA A 323 -12.46 18.21 -10.55
N LYS A 324 -13.69 18.60 -10.90
CA LYS A 324 -13.96 19.82 -11.66
C LYS A 324 -13.53 21.09 -10.90
N LYS A 325 -13.81 21.21 -9.61
CA LYS A 325 -13.37 22.33 -8.76
C LYS A 325 -11.84 22.40 -8.59
N ALA A 326 -11.18 21.24 -8.49
CA ALA A 326 -9.72 21.18 -8.41
C ALA A 326 -9.05 21.67 -9.70
N MET A 327 -9.62 21.31 -10.87
CA MET A 327 -9.14 21.76 -12.18
C MET A 327 -9.42 23.24 -12.44
N SER A 328 -10.54 23.80 -11.94
CA SER A 328 -10.84 25.23 -12.07
C SER A 328 -10.07 26.13 -11.09
N GLY A 329 -9.35 25.55 -10.12
CA GLY A 329 -8.64 26.30 -9.08
C GLY A 329 -9.54 26.93 -8.03
N GLU A 330 -10.81 26.54 -7.96
CA GLU A 330 -11.83 27.04 -7.02
C GLU A 330 -11.89 26.23 -5.70
N LEU A 331 -10.83 25.48 -5.38
CA LEU A 331 -10.74 24.72 -4.14
C LEU A 331 -10.84 25.61 -2.91
N THR A 332 -11.72 25.23 -1.98
CA THR A 332 -11.94 25.89 -0.70
C THR A 332 -11.43 25.04 0.47
N LEU A 333 -11.30 25.63 1.66
CA LEU A 333 -10.98 24.86 2.88
C LEU A 333 -12.12 23.92 3.30
N ASP A 334 -13.37 24.19 2.91
CA ASP A 334 -14.48 23.26 3.11
C ASP A 334 -14.33 22.01 2.23
N ASP A 335 -13.93 22.18 0.96
CA ASP A 335 -13.64 21.07 0.05
C ASP A 335 -12.47 20.24 0.58
N PHE A 336 -11.42 20.90 1.09
CA PHE A 336 -10.27 20.23 1.71
C PHE A 336 -10.66 19.45 2.97
N LEU A 337 -11.51 19.99 3.83
CA LEU A 337 -12.03 19.29 5.01
C LEU A 337 -12.86 18.08 4.63
N SER A 338 -13.74 18.21 3.63
CA SER A 338 -14.54 17.11 3.10
C SER A 338 -13.68 16.00 2.55
N GLN A 339 -12.62 16.34 1.82
CA GLN A 339 -11.63 15.37 1.32
C GLN A 339 -10.91 14.62 2.46
N LEU A 340 -10.47 15.35 3.50
CA LEU A 340 -9.85 14.72 4.67
C LEU A 340 -10.81 13.73 5.35
N GLN A 341 -12.08 14.08 5.47
CA GLN A 341 -13.09 13.21 6.05
C GLN A 341 -13.41 11.99 5.18
N GLN A 342 -13.43 12.14 3.85
CA GLN A 342 -13.60 11.04 2.91
C GLN A 342 -12.42 10.07 2.97
N VAL A 343 -11.18 10.57 2.97
CA VAL A 343 -9.99 9.73 3.13
C VAL A 343 -10.02 8.98 4.46
N ARG A 344 -10.50 9.62 5.53
CA ARG A 344 -10.66 9.00 6.84
C ARG A 344 -11.72 7.87 6.85
N LYS A 345 -12.76 7.98 6.02
CA LYS A 345 -13.74 6.90 5.80
C LYS A 345 -13.12 5.69 5.08
N LEU A 346 -12.07 5.87 4.29
CA LEU A 346 -11.33 4.78 3.63
C LEU A 346 -10.50 3.93 4.62
N GLY A 347 -10.32 4.39 5.85
CA GLY A 347 -9.54 3.74 6.89
C GLY A 347 -8.44 4.63 7.44
N SER A 348 -7.50 4.06 8.22
CA SER A 348 -6.39 4.86 8.74
C SER A 348 -5.51 5.36 7.58
N MET A 349 -5.02 6.60 7.68
CA MET A 349 -4.12 7.19 6.67
C MET A 349 -2.88 6.32 6.42
N LYS A 350 -2.39 5.62 7.45
CA LYS A 350 -1.29 4.65 7.35
C LYS A 350 -1.63 3.50 6.39
N LYS A 351 -2.87 2.98 6.45
CA LYS A 351 -3.33 1.88 5.59
C LYS A 351 -3.44 2.34 4.12
N VAL A 352 -4.04 3.50 3.89
CA VAL A 352 -4.20 4.07 2.54
C VAL A 352 -2.85 4.39 1.88
N LEU A 353 -1.95 5.07 2.60
CA LEU A 353 -0.63 5.42 2.09
C LEU A 353 0.25 4.17 1.86
N GLY A 354 0.09 3.12 2.68
CA GLY A 354 0.80 1.85 2.49
C GLY A 354 0.41 1.07 1.24
N MET A 355 -0.75 1.36 0.62
CA MET A 355 -1.19 0.74 -0.63
C MET A 355 -0.64 1.43 -1.89
N ILE A 356 -0.03 2.61 -1.76
CA ILE A 356 0.53 3.36 -2.89
C ILE A 356 1.91 2.80 -3.25
N PRO A 357 2.18 2.43 -4.53
CA PRO A 357 3.47 1.92 -4.96
C PRO A 357 4.61 2.91 -4.68
N GLY A 358 5.72 2.41 -4.13
CA GLY A 358 6.91 3.21 -3.84
C GLY A 358 6.87 4.02 -2.54
N MET A 359 5.74 4.02 -1.80
CA MET A 359 5.65 4.69 -0.49
C MET A 359 6.23 3.85 0.65
N ALA A 360 6.53 2.58 0.43
CA ALA A 360 7.18 1.72 1.43
C ALA A 360 8.55 2.26 1.87
N GLN A 361 9.26 3.00 1.00
CA GLN A 361 10.53 3.66 1.33
C GLN A 361 10.38 4.83 2.34
N MET A 362 9.17 5.34 2.53
CA MET A 362 8.83 6.38 3.51
C MET A 362 8.14 5.78 4.77
N ARG A 363 8.27 4.46 4.98
CA ARG A 363 7.61 3.72 6.06
C ARG A 363 7.90 4.31 7.43
N ASP A 364 9.15 4.64 7.72
CA ASP A 364 9.57 5.26 9.00
C ASP A 364 8.88 6.62 9.23
N GLN A 365 8.61 7.37 8.16
CA GLN A 365 7.87 8.63 8.22
C GLN A 365 6.37 8.40 8.39
N LEU A 366 5.83 7.32 7.82
CA LEU A 366 4.43 6.92 7.95
C LEU A 366 4.11 6.32 9.32
N GLU A 367 5.06 5.60 9.92
CA GLU A 367 4.91 5.07 11.29
C GLU A 367 4.86 6.18 12.33
N ASN A 368 5.56 7.28 12.08
CA ASN A 368 5.56 8.48 12.92
C ASN A 368 4.43 9.47 12.58
N PHE A 369 3.52 9.14 11.65
CA PHE A 369 2.40 10.00 11.30
C PHE A 369 1.40 10.04 12.49
N ASP A 370 1.31 11.21 13.12
CA ASP A 370 0.39 11.43 14.24
C ASP A 370 -1.00 11.84 13.73
N GLU A 371 -1.98 10.97 13.87
CA GLU A 371 -3.39 11.25 13.54
C GLU A 371 -3.94 12.48 14.29
N ARG A 372 -3.30 12.88 15.40
CA ARG A 372 -3.64 14.12 16.12
C ARG A 372 -3.39 15.36 15.28
N GLU A 373 -2.43 15.33 14.34
CA GLU A 373 -2.22 16.46 13.41
C GLU A 373 -3.43 16.66 12.51
N VAL A 374 -4.06 15.59 12.03
CA VAL A 374 -5.29 15.68 11.22
C VAL A 374 -6.45 16.27 12.04
N ASN A 375 -6.59 15.85 13.30
CA ASN A 375 -7.60 16.40 14.20
C ASN A 375 -7.39 17.89 14.47
N ARG A 376 -6.12 18.35 14.60
CA ARG A 376 -5.80 19.78 14.74
C ARG A 376 -6.17 20.58 13.49
N VAL A 377 -5.85 20.05 12.31
CA VAL A 377 -6.24 20.67 11.04
C VAL A 377 -7.76 20.81 10.94
N GLU A 378 -8.50 19.76 11.26
CA GLU A 378 -9.97 19.79 11.30
C GLU A 378 -10.50 20.84 12.29
N ALA A 379 -9.93 20.91 13.50
CA ALA A 379 -10.30 21.89 14.50
C ALA A 379 -10.06 23.34 14.04
N ILE A 380 -8.92 23.59 13.35
CA ILE A 380 -8.61 24.92 12.79
C ILE A 380 -9.66 25.31 11.75
N VAL A 381 -9.96 24.43 10.78
CA VAL A 381 -10.92 24.72 9.70
C VAL A 381 -12.32 24.90 10.26
N ARG A 382 -12.77 24.08 11.21
CA ARG A 382 -14.09 24.22 11.88
C ARG A 382 -14.20 25.50 12.71
N SER A 383 -13.10 26.06 13.21
CA SER A 383 -13.08 27.33 13.94
C SER A 383 -13.16 28.56 13.03
N MET A 384 -13.07 28.38 11.72
CA MET A 384 -13.25 29.43 10.72
C MET A 384 -14.75 29.65 10.41
N THR A 385 -15.13 30.87 10.05
CA THR A 385 -16.47 31.17 9.50
C THR A 385 -16.60 30.63 8.07
N PRO A 386 -17.81 30.40 7.53
CA PRO A 386 -17.97 29.94 6.14
C PRO A 386 -17.27 30.84 5.12
N ALA A 387 -17.29 32.18 5.30
CA ALA A 387 -16.58 33.10 4.43
C ALA A 387 -15.05 32.93 4.47
N GLU A 388 -14.49 32.66 5.65
CA GLU A 388 -13.04 32.43 5.83
C GLU A 388 -12.59 31.08 5.26
N ARG A 389 -13.48 30.09 5.25
CA ARG A 389 -13.20 28.78 4.61
C ARG A 389 -13.30 28.86 3.09
N ALA A 390 -14.20 29.69 2.58
CA ALA A 390 -14.34 29.94 1.14
C ALA A 390 -13.17 30.74 0.57
N ASP A 391 -12.69 31.76 1.30
CA ASP A 391 -11.60 32.63 0.87
C ASP A 391 -10.62 32.91 2.01
N VAL A 392 -9.46 32.27 1.95
CA VAL A 392 -8.38 32.43 2.94
C VAL A 392 -7.69 33.80 2.88
N SER A 393 -7.87 34.57 1.79
CA SER A 393 -7.26 35.88 1.63
C SER A 393 -7.79 36.92 2.61
N ILE A 394 -9.02 36.73 3.14
CA ILE A 394 -9.63 37.61 4.13
C ILE A 394 -9.07 37.42 5.56
N LEU A 395 -8.19 36.41 5.77
CA LEU A 395 -7.63 36.11 7.10
C LEU A 395 -6.58 37.14 7.51
N ASN A 396 -6.98 38.09 8.31
CA ASN A 396 -6.08 39.06 8.96
C ASN A 396 -5.57 38.55 10.33
N GLY A 397 -4.68 39.29 10.97
CA GLY A 397 -4.07 38.91 12.26
C GLY A 397 -5.09 38.65 13.38
N SER A 398 -6.13 39.47 13.48
CA SER A 398 -7.19 39.33 14.50
C SER A 398 -8.01 38.06 14.27
N ARG A 399 -8.39 37.75 13.03
CA ARG A 399 -9.10 36.51 12.67
C ARG A 399 -8.27 35.28 12.94
N ARG A 400 -6.97 35.29 12.58
CA ARG A 400 -6.03 34.18 12.87
C ARG A 400 -5.90 33.93 14.36
N SER A 401 -5.82 34.98 15.18
CA SER A 401 -5.77 34.87 16.65
C SER A 401 -7.08 34.29 17.23
N ARG A 402 -8.24 34.67 16.70
CA ARG A 402 -9.54 34.11 17.09
C ARG A 402 -9.65 32.63 16.73
N ILE A 403 -9.25 32.24 15.50
CA ILE A 403 -9.24 30.87 15.03
C ILE A 403 -8.30 30.01 15.89
N ALA A 404 -7.08 30.48 16.15
CA ALA A 404 -6.11 29.79 16.99
C ALA A 404 -6.65 29.52 18.40
N ARG A 405 -7.32 30.52 19.02
CA ARG A 405 -7.96 30.37 20.33
C ARG A 405 -9.13 29.38 20.30
N GLY A 406 -9.97 29.43 19.25
CA GLY A 406 -11.12 28.54 19.08
C GLY A 406 -10.75 27.08 18.83
N SER A 407 -9.61 26.83 18.20
CA SER A 407 -9.11 25.48 17.88
C SER A 407 -8.10 24.93 18.88
N GLY A 408 -7.68 25.74 19.89
CA GLY A 408 -6.70 25.29 20.88
C GLY A 408 -5.27 25.16 20.34
N VAL A 409 -4.94 25.87 19.26
CA VAL A 409 -3.61 25.83 18.62
C VAL A 409 -2.95 27.21 18.60
N THR A 410 -1.71 27.28 18.15
CA THR A 410 -0.97 28.55 18.00
C THR A 410 -1.31 29.25 16.68
N VAL A 411 -1.12 30.58 16.63
CA VAL A 411 -1.26 31.36 15.38
C VAL A 411 -0.27 30.88 14.31
N ALA A 412 0.88 30.36 14.72
CA ALA A 412 1.87 29.79 13.80
C ALA A 412 1.33 28.54 13.08
N GLU A 413 0.59 27.67 13.77
CA GLU A 413 -0.04 26.49 13.19
C GLU A 413 -1.14 26.87 12.19
N VAL A 414 -1.96 27.88 12.53
CA VAL A 414 -2.97 28.45 11.59
C VAL A 414 -2.28 28.99 10.32
N ASN A 415 -1.18 29.74 10.46
CA ASN A 415 -0.42 30.27 9.34
C ASN A 415 0.19 29.16 8.47
N ASN A 416 0.70 28.10 9.09
CA ASN A 416 1.25 26.94 8.40
C ASN A 416 0.17 26.22 7.56
N LEU A 417 -1.00 26.00 8.14
CA LEU A 417 -2.11 25.38 7.41
C LEU A 417 -2.50 26.21 6.18
N VAL A 418 -2.69 27.52 6.33
CA VAL A 418 -3.05 28.42 5.23
C VAL A 418 -1.99 28.39 4.12
N LYS A 419 -0.69 28.49 4.47
CA LYS A 419 0.41 28.41 3.51
C LYS A 419 0.44 27.08 2.75
N ARG A 420 0.27 25.94 3.46
CA ARG A 420 0.22 24.62 2.84
C ARG A 420 -0.98 24.48 1.90
N PHE A 421 -2.14 25.01 2.29
CA PHE A 421 -3.33 25.00 1.46
C PHE A 421 -3.16 25.84 0.18
N GLU A 422 -2.62 27.05 0.28
CA GLU A 422 -2.34 27.92 -0.88
C GLU A 422 -1.32 27.28 -1.84
N ALA A 423 -0.27 26.66 -1.30
CA ALA A 423 0.71 25.93 -2.09
C ALA A 423 0.08 24.73 -2.83
N ALA A 424 -0.75 23.95 -2.15
CA ALA A 424 -1.47 22.82 -2.74
C ALA A 424 -2.45 23.29 -3.83
N LYS A 425 -3.22 24.35 -3.58
CA LYS A 425 -4.13 24.98 -4.55
C LYS A 425 -3.40 25.44 -5.81
N THR A 426 -2.23 26.07 -5.65
CA THR A 426 -1.40 26.53 -6.77
C THR A 426 -0.85 25.34 -7.57
N MET A 427 -0.39 24.29 -6.90
CA MET A 427 0.16 23.09 -7.54
C MET A 427 -0.92 22.32 -8.33
N MET A 428 -2.12 22.16 -7.75
CA MET A 428 -3.26 21.54 -8.43
C MET A 428 -3.73 22.35 -9.64
N GLY A 429 -3.79 23.68 -9.55
CA GLY A 429 -4.13 24.55 -10.69
C GLY A 429 -3.11 24.45 -11.83
N GLN A 430 -1.83 24.27 -11.52
CA GLN A 430 -0.78 24.05 -12.55
C GLN A 430 -0.90 22.65 -13.19
N MET A 431 -1.25 21.62 -12.42
CA MET A 431 -1.48 20.27 -12.96
C MET A 431 -2.72 20.23 -13.88
N GLY A 432 -3.79 20.93 -13.54
CA GLY A 432 -4.98 21.03 -14.37
C GLY A 432 -4.74 21.67 -15.75
N GLN A 433 -3.77 22.58 -15.86
CA GLN A 433 -3.38 23.20 -17.14
C GLN A 433 -2.43 22.34 -17.99
N MET A 434 -1.84 21.28 -17.44
CA MET A 434 -0.87 20.41 -18.16
C MET A 434 -1.52 19.24 -18.91
N GLY A 435 -2.81 18.97 -18.75
CA GLY A 435 -3.53 17.87 -19.41
C GLY A 435 -3.16 16.46 -18.87
N PRO A 436 -3.92 15.41 -19.22
CA PRO A 436 -3.77 14.07 -18.65
C PRO A 436 -2.47 13.30 -18.98
N GLY A 437 -1.46 13.97 -19.55
CA GLY A 437 -0.13 13.40 -19.89
C GLY A 437 1.06 13.97 -19.13
N GLY A 438 0.85 14.83 -18.11
CA GLY A 438 1.92 15.64 -17.49
C GLY A 438 2.20 15.37 -16.02
N MET A 439 2.09 14.15 -15.49
CA MET A 439 2.57 13.84 -14.15
C MET A 439 4.12 13.79 -14.14
N PRO A 440 4.82 14.69 -13.43
CA PRO A 440 6.24 14.54 -13.18
C PRO A 440 6.40 13.50 -12.07
N GLY A 441 6.75 12.27 -12.44
CA GLY A 441 7.12 11.22 -11.50
C GLY A 441 6.64 9.81 -11.80
N PHE A 442 5.64 9.62 -12.65
CA PHE A 442 5.19 8.28 -13.05
C PHE A 442 5.40 8.07 -14.55
N GLY A 443 6.50 7.38 -14.89
CA GLY A 443 6.66 6.77 -16.20
C GLY A 443 7.24 7.68 -17.30
N SER A 444 8.40 8.28 -17.10
CA SER A 444 9.27 8.69 -18.20
C SER A 444 10.46 7.76 -18.28
N MET A 445 10.32 6.67 -19.05
CA MET A 445 11.49 5.98 -19.59
C MET A 445 12.28 6.95 -20.50
N PRO A 446 13.63 7.03 -20.41
CA PRO A 446 14.45 7.81 -21.32
C PRO A 446 14.57 7.09 -22.66
N GLY A 447 13.76 7.49 -23.61
CA GLY A 447 13.86 6.96 -24.98
C GLY A 447 12.81 7.50 -25.90
N SER A 448 13.06 8.63 -26.52
CA SER A 448 12.76 9.10 -27.89
C SER A 448 12.26 10.53 -28.06
N GLY A 449 12.33 11.41 -27.04
CA GLY A 449 11.90 12.83 -27.20
C GLY A 449 13.00 13.88 -27.03
N GLY A 450 14.22 13.51 -26.64
CA GLY A 450 15.26 14.46 -26.23
C GLY A 450 15.86 15.33 -27.35
N LYS A 451 15.85 14.88 -28.59
CA LYS A 451 16.49 15.61 -29.69
C LYS A 451 15.69 16.83 -30.21
N ALA A 452 14.36 16.81 -30.06
CA ALA A 452 13.53 17.93 -30.53
C ALA A 452 13.52 19.11 -29.53
N LYS A 453 13.47 18.86 -28.23
CA LYS A 453 13.53 19.89 -27.17
C LYS A 453 14.91 20.54 -27.08
N GLN A 454 16.00 19.77 -27.19
CA GLN A 454 17.36 20.33 -27.26
C GLN A 454 17.59 21.20 -28.49
N LYS A 455 17.05 20.83 -29.67
CA LYS A 455 17.11 21.67 -30.86
C LYS A 455 16.32 22.97 -30.73
N ALA A 456 15.16 22.94 -30.05
CA ALA A 456 14.35 24.14 -29.81
C ALA A 456 15.01 25.08 -28.79
N GLN A 457 15.60 24.53 -27.71
CA GLN A 457 16.35 25.31 -26.72
C GLN A 457 17.61 25.91 -27.31
N ALA A 458 18.39 25.14 -28.07
CA ALA A 458 19.58 25.64 -28.79
C ALA A 458 19.25 26.71 -29.82
N ARG A 459 18.07 26.66 -30.49
CA ARG A 459 17.61 27.76 -31.38
C ARG A 459 17.25 29.03 -30.62
N LYS A 460 16.59 28.91 -29.44
CA LYS A 460 16.28 30.08 -28.58
C LYS A 460 17.55 30.71 -28.02
N ASP A 461 18.50 29.93 -27.54
CA ASP A 461 19.77 30.42 -27.01
C ASP A 461 20.63 31.08 -28.12
N ARG A 462 20.61 30.53 -29.35
CA ARG A 462 21.28 31.12 -30.51
C ARG A 462 20.65 32.44 -30.92
N ALA A 463 19.30 32.55 -30.88
CA ALA A 463 18.57 33.78 -31.19
C ALA A 463 18.80 34.86 -30.12
N GLN A 464 18.87 34.46 -28.84
CA GLN A 464 19.14 35.35 -27.71
C GLN A 464 20.59 35.87 -27.73
N ARG A 465 21.58 35.01 -28.04
CA ARG A 465 22.99 35.38 -28.24
C ARG A 465 23.17 36.32 -29.44
N ALA A 466 22.43 36.10 -30.53
CA ALA A 466 22.45 37.00 -31.70
C ALA A 466 21.83 38.38 -31.37
N ARG A 467 20.81 38.46 -30.51
CA ARG A 467 20.21 39.74 -30.08
C ARG A 467 21.15 40.50 -29.10
N VAL A 468 21.85 39.80 -28.19
CA VAL A 468 22.85 40.40 -27.29
C VAL A 468 24.06 40.90 -28.07
N ALA A 469 24.54 40.12 -29.03
CA ALA A 469 25.66 40.54 -29.93
C ALA A 469 25.32 41.76 -30.78
N LYS A 470 24.05 41.91 -31.21
CA LYS A 470 23.60 43.12 -31.95
C LYS A 470 23.51 44.37 -31.04
N LYS A 471 23.23 44.21 -29.74
CA LYS A 471 23.13 45.32 -28.76
C LYS A 471 24.49 45.81 -28.25
N ALA A 472 25.55 45.01 -28.38
CA ALA A 472 26.88 45.31 -27.86
C ALA A 472 27.83 46.00 -28.89
N ARG A 473 27.37 46.27 -30.07
CA ARG A 473 28.21 46.97 -31.07
C ARG A 473 28.23 48.47 -30.81
N SER A 474 29.42 49.00 -30.55
CA SER A 474 29.65 50.44 -30.39
C SER A 474 29.21 51.23 -31.61
N GLY A 475 28.58 52.38 -31.41
CA GLY A 475 28.20 53.29 -32.48
C GLY A 475 29.40 54.00 -33.16
N ASN A 476 30.61 53.87 -32.61
CA ASN A 476 31.83 54.49 -33.17
C ASN A 476 32.51 53.52 -34.19
N PRO A 477 32.71 53.92 -35.46
CA PRO A 477 33.27 53.05 -36.49
C PRO A 477 34.68 52.54 -36.21
N ALA A 478 35.51 53.30 -35.53
CA ALA A 478 36.89 52.92 -35.15
C ALA A 478 36.90 51.81 -34.08
N LYS A 479 36.04 51.92 -33.05
CA LYS A 479 35.86 50.89 -32.00
C LYS A 479 35.20 49.60 -32.58
N ARG A 480 34.40 49.71 -33.59
CA ARG A 480 33.77 48.58 -34.26
C ARG A 480 34.78 47.71 -35.00
N ARG A 481 35.73 48.33 -35.73
CA ARG A 481 36.84 47.63 -36.42
C ARG A 481 37.76 46.92 -35.40
N GLN A 482 38.05 47.56 -34.29
CA GLN A 482 38.88 46.97 -33.24
C GLN A 482 38.23 45.77 -32.58
N GLN A 483 36.92 45.82 -32.31
CA GLN A 483 36.14 44.69 -31.77
C GLN A 483 35.98 43.53 -32.78
N GLU A 484 35.96 43.81 -34.09
CA GLU A 484 35.95 42.78 -35.13
C GLU A 484 37.31 42.09 -35.25
N LEU A 485 38.41 42.84 -35.12
CA LEU A 485 39.77 42.27 -35.11
C LEU A 485 40.04 41.39 -33.87
N GLU A 486 39.62 41.85 -32.69
CA GLU A 486 39.74 41.09 -31.43
C GLU A 486 38.86 39.82 -31.45
N ALA A 487 37.74 39.84 -32.16
CA ALA A 487 36.88 38.68 -32.30
C ALA A 487 37.45 37.57 -33.19
N MET A 488 38.40 37.93 -34.10
CA MET A 488 39.08 37.00 -35.02
C MET A 488 40.29 36.29 -34.39
N LEU A 489 40.77 36.75 -33.21
CA LEU A 489 41.89 36.10 -32.51
C LEU A 489 41.46 34.83 -31.79
N PRO A 490 42.29 33.75 -31.72
CA PRO A 490 42.06 32.57 -30.90
C PRO A 490 41.85 32.95 -29.43
N ARG A 491 41.04 32.17 -28.71
CA ARG A 491 40.61 32.49 -27.35
C ARG A 491 41.74 32.69 -26.32
N GLU A 492 42.89 32.11 -26.59
CA GLU A 492 44.10 32.20 -25.75
C GLU A 492 44.90 33.50 -25.93
N GLN A 493 44.60 34.30 -26.96
CA GLN A 493 45.33 35.55 -27.30
C GLN A 493 44.47 36.81 -27.15
N ARG A 494 43.29 36.73 -26.54
CA ARG A 494 42.42 37.90 -26.33
C ARG A 494 42.80 38.64 -25.06
N PRO A 495 43.04 39.95 -25.08
CA PRO A 495 43.32 40.71 -23.88
C PRO A 495 42.10 40.70 -22.94
N SER A 496 42.33 40.49 -21.65
CA SER A 496 41.32 40.55 -20.61
C SER A 496 40.78 41.98 -20.49
N ALA A 497 39.45 42.12 -20.54
CA ALA A 497 38.79 43.41 -20.38
C ALA A 497 39.03 43.98 -18.97
N PRO A 498 39.32 45.31 -18.84
CA PRO A 498 39.42 45.95 -17.54
C PRO A 498 38.05 46.00 -16.88
N ALA A 499 38.00 45.65 -15.57
CA ALA A 499 36.84 45.74 -14.74
C ALA A 499 36.32 47.19 -14.68
N GLY A 500 35.06 47.38 -15.17
CA GLY A 500 34.40 48.67 -15.19
C GLY A 500 34.07 49.13 -13.75
N SER A 501 34.47 50.37 -13.47
CA SER A 501 34.17 51.13 -12.26
C SER A 501 32.67 51.28 -12.03
N THR A 502 32.20 50.90 -10.83
CA THR A 502 30.98 51.43 -10.23
C THR A 502 31.38 52.11 -8.92
N PHE A 503 30.91 53.33 -8.74
CA PHE A 503 31.18 54.25 -7.64
C PHE A 503 30.84 53.68 -6.28
N GLY A 504 31.69 53.95 -5.27
CA GLY A 504 31.25 54.13 -3.87
C GLY A 504 31.97 53.30 -2.80
N VAL A 505 33.03 53.90 -2.25
CA VAL A 505 33.49 53.92 -0.83
C VAL A 505 34.23 52.69 -0.26
N THR A 506 35.57 52.92 -0.09
CA THR A 506 36.53 52.58 1.01
C THR A 506 36.37 51.22 1.71
N GLU A 507 37.37 50.46 1.94
CA GLU A 507 38.77 50.52 2.34
C GLU A 507 39.43 49.15 2.14
N THR A 508 40.69 49.18 1.72
CA THR A 508 41.60 48.02 1.70
C THR A 508 42.21 47.83 3.08
N PRO A 509 42.62 46.64 3.47
CA PRO A 509 44.05 46.43 3.45
C PRO A 509 44.57 45.05 2.97
N ALA A 510 45.68 45.18 2.25
CA ALA A 510 46.91 44.39 2.29
C ALA A 510 46.86 42.85 2.12
N GLN A 511 47.48 42.45 1.05
CA GLN A 511 48.06 41.14 0.76
C GLN A 511 48.99 40.65 1.86
N ALA A 512 48.90 39.36 2.17
CA ALA A 512 50.01 38.58 2.69
C ALA A 512 50.16 37.28 1.85
N PRO A 513 51.38 36.84 1.60
CA PRO A 513 51.70 35.82 0.62
C PRO A 513 51.76 34.42 1.25
N ASN A 514 51.48 33.40 0.39
CA ASN A 514 51.89 32.01 0.55
C ASN A 514 51.72 31.33 1.92
N ALA A 515 50.59 30.67 2.13
CA ALA A 515 50.52 29.59 3.09
C ALA A 515 50.73 28.25 2.38
N PRO A 516 51.57 27.35 2.90
CA PRO A 516 51.77 26.02 2.33
C PRO A 516 50.51 25.16 2.49
N ARG A 517 50.25 24.26 1.53
CA ARG A 517 49.15 23.31 1.58
C ARG A 517 49.34 22.38 2.79
N PRO A 518 48.30 22.11 3.57
CA PRO A 518 48.39 21.21 4.72
C PRO A 518 48.79 19.80 4.27
N THR A 519 49.77 19.22 4.95
CA THR A 519 50.26 17.86 4.77
C THR A 519 49.48 16.89 5.70
N LEU A 520 49.60 15.59 5.44
CA LEU A 520 48.97 14.53 6.25
C LEU A 520 49.35 14.59 7.76
N ASP A 521 50.42 15.32 8.10
CA ASP A 521 50.89 15.48 9.47
C ASP A 521 50.11 16.55 10.28
N ASP A 522 49.31 17.36 9.61
CA ASP A 522 48.51 18.42 10.24
C ASP A 522 47.12 17.94 10.68
N LEU A 523 46.80 16.64 10.50
CA LEU A 523 45.53 16.08 10.90
C LEU A 523 45.56 15.55 12.35
N PRO A 524 44.45 15.70 13.11
CA PRO A 524 44.29 15.11 14.44
C PRO A 524 44.51 13.60 14.46
N GLU A 525 45.09 13.09 15.55
CA GLU A 525 45.50 11.69 15.70
C GLU A 525 44.35 10.68 15.45
N ASP A 526 43.11 11.06 15.76
CA ASP A 526 41.92 10.25 15.60
C ASP A 526 41.60 9.98 14.12
N ILE A 527 41.91 10.93 13.25
CA ILE A 527 41.71 10.81 11.79
C ILE A 527 42.87 10.04 11.15
N ARG A 528 44.10 10.14 11.66
CA ARG A 528 45.25 9.33 11.21
C ARG A 528 45.02 7.84 11.47
N ARG A 529 44.42 7.48 12.61
CA ARG A 529 44.07 6.09 12.93
C ARG A 529 42.98 5.50 12.03
N MET A 530 42.04 6.33 11.54
CA MET A 530 40.98 5.90 10.62
C MET A 530 41.47 5.62 9.19
N LEU A 531 42.57 6.24 8.77
CA LEU A 531 43.13 6.09 7.42
C LEU A 531 44.13 4.94 7.28
N GLY A 532 44.34 4.16 8.35
CA GLY A 532 44.99 2.85 8.34
C GLY A 532 46.41 2.85 7.85
N ARG A 533 47.33 3.10 8.79
CA ARG A 533 48.59 2.36 8.90
C ARG A 533 49.24 2.67 10.23
N GLY A 534 49.19 1.71 11.16
CA GLY A 534 50.23 1.45 12.07
C GLY A 534 51.01 0.31 11.52
#